data_846953e70711f23cca90d745febce166
#
_entry.id   846953e70711f23cca90d745febce166
#
_cell.length_a   1.000
_cell.length_b   1.000
_cell.length_c   1.000
_cell.angle_alpha   90.00
_cell.angle_beta   90.00
_cell.angle_gamma   90.00
#
_symmetry.space_group_name_H-M   'P 1'
#
loop_
_entity.id
_entity.type
_entity.pdbx_description
1 polymer ?
#
loop_
_entity_poly.entity_id
_entity_poly.type
_entity_poly.pdbx_seq_one_letter_code
_entity_poly.pdbx_strand_id
1 'polypeptide(L)'
;IYTIVTISLLWYLIQNYNSRIKLRESLKYEKKHIEDLEALNQSKLRFFTNISHEFRTPLTLIVGQVETLLQVQTFTPNIYNKVLGIYKNSLQLRELITELLDFRKQEQGHMKIKVSQHNLVNFLYENYLLFLEYASSKQINFKFNKQKDDIEVWYDQKQMQKVINNLLSNAVKHTKAEDTISINVSQEKDHVIIEI
;
A
#
# COMPACT_ATOMS: atom_id res chain seq x y z
N ILE A 1 -33.37 52.64 -39.74
CA ILE A 1 -32.71 51.35 -39.92
C ILE A 1 -31.30 51.35 -39.26
N TYR A 2 -30.44 52.34 -39.51
CA TYR A 2 -29.08 52.42 -38.94
C TYR A 2 -29.10 52.48 -37.40
N THR A 3 -30.00 53.21 -36.78
CA THR A 3 -30.11 53.30 -35.31
C THR A 3 -30.48 51.98 -34.63
N ILE A 4 -31.32 51.18 -35.25
CA ILE A 4 -31.72 49.85 -34.71
C ILE A 4 -30.56 48.91 -34.78
N VAL A 5 -29.78 48.91 -35.86
CA VAL A 5 -28.59 48.06 -36.05
C VAL A 5 -27.52 48.42 -35.04
N THR A 6 -27.24 49.69 -34.80
CA THR A 6 -26.26 50.15 -33.80
C THR A 6 -26.65 49.77 -32.38
N ILE A 7 -27.93 49.89 -32.01
CA ILE A 7 -28.42 49.46 -30.68
C ILE A 7 -28.31 47.97 -30.49
N SER A 8 -28.68 47.17 -31.48
CA SER A 8 -28.58 45.71 -31.41
C SER A 8 -27.11 45.23 -31.30
N LEU A 9 -26.22 45.90 -32.03
CA LEU A 9 -24.77 45.61 -31.93
C LEU A 9 -24.20 45.94 -30.55
N LEU A 10 -24.60 47.12 -30.00
CA LEU A 10 -24.17 47.55 -28.67
C LEU A 10 -24.67 46.58 -27.59
N TRP A 11 -25.94 46.16 -27.70
CA TRP A 11 -26.54 45.18 -26.79
C TRP A 11 -25.81 43.83 -26.85
N TYR A 12 -25.47 43.33 -28.06
CA TYR A 12 -24.70 42.12 -28.25
C TYR A 12 -23.30 42.21 -27.63
N LEU A 13 -22.60 43.33 -27.79
CA LEU A 13 -21.27 43.54 -27.20
C LEU A 13 -21.32 43.56 -25.67
N ILE A 14 -22.35 44.22 -25.09
CA ILE A 14 -22.56 44.23 -23.64
C ILE A 14 -22.86 42.84 -23.10
N GLN A 15 -23.72 42.09 -23.77
CA GLN A 15 -24.00 40.70 -23.37
C GLN A 15 -22.76 39.81 -23.43
N ASN A 16 -21.98 39.91 -24.51
CA ASN A 16 -20.72 39.15 -24.67
C ASN A 16 -19.71 39.56 -23.62
N TYR A 17 -19.56 40.84 -23.31
CA TYR A 17 -18.68 41.34 -22.26
C TYR A 17 -19.08 40.81 -20.88
N ASN A 18 -20.37 40.91 -20.53
CA ASN A 18 -20.88 40.40 -19.25
C ASN A 18 -20.71 38.88 -19.11
N SER A 19 -20.93 38.12 -20.19
CA SER A 19 -20.73 36.70 -20.22
C SER A 19 -19.25 36.32 -19.97
N ARG A 20 -18.31 37.07 -20.56
CA ARG A 20 -16.86 36.87 -20.35
C ARG A 20 -16.45 37.20 -18.92
N ILE A 21 -17.03 38.24 -18.30
CA ILE A 21 -16.77 38.56 -16.89
C ILE A 21 -17.24 37.41 -15.99
N LYS A 22 -18.49 36.95 -16.15
CA LYS A 22 -19.05 35.85 -15.38
C LYS A 22 -18.21 34.58 -15.53
N LEU A 23 -17.75 34.26 -16.74
CA LEU A 23 -16.90 33.11 -16.99
C LEU A 23 -15.54 33.25 -16.30
N ARG A 24 -14.92 34.42 -16.33
CA ARG A 24 -13.65 34.68 -15.63
C ARG A 24 -13.79 34.56 -14.12
N GLU A 25 -14.87 35.04 -13.55
CA GLU A 25 -15.16 34.94 -12.11
C GLU A 25 -15.36 33.45 -11.70
N SER A 26 -16.12 32.71 -12.49
CA SER A 26 -16.33 31.28 -12.29
C SER A 26 -15.03 30.51 -12.34
N LEU A 27 -14.19 30.74 -13.37
CA LEU A 27 -12.87 30.09 -13.49
C LEU A 27 -11.94 30.46 -12.33
N LYS A 28 -11.98 31.70 -11.86
CA LYS A 28 -11.18 32.13 -10.71
C LYS A 28 -11.63 31.45 -9.42
N TYR A 29 -12.93 31.30 -9.24
CA TYR A 29 -13.51 30.59 -8.09
C TYR A 29 -13.13 29.10 -8.13
N GLU A 30 -13.28 28.46 -9.28
CA GLU A 30 -12.94 27.06 -9.49
C GLU A 30 -11.45 26.78 -9.24
N LYS A 31 -10.58 27.65 -9.77
CA LYS A 31 -9.14 27.57 -9.53
C LYS A 31 -8.80 27.68 -8.04
N LYS A 32 -9.39 28.65 -7.34
CA LYS A 32 -9.18 28.79 -5.90
C LYS A 32 -9.67 27.58 -5.12
N HIS A 33 -10.80 27.02 -5.50
CA HIS A 33 -11.34 25.81 -4.86
C HIS A 33 -10.41 24.61 -5.03
N ILE A 34 -9.81 24.43 -6.23
CA ILE A 34 -8.80 23.39 -6.48
C ILE A 34 -7.57 23.62 -5.60
N GLU A 35 -7.05 24.85 -5.53
CA GLU A 35 -5.90 25.20 -4.69
C GLU A 35 -6.18 24.91 -3.19
N ASP A 36 -7.36 25.22 -2.70
CA ASP A 36 -7.78 24.95 -1.32
C ASP A 36 -7.88 23.43 -1.03
N LEU A 37 -8.40 22.66 -1.99
CA LEU A 37 -8.45 21.18 -1.88
C LEU A 37 -7.06 20.56 -1.88
N GLU A 38 -6.16 21.04 -2.73
CA GLU A 38 -4.77 20.58 -2.78
C GLU A 38 -4.03 20.89 -1.46
N ALA A 39 -4.21 22.11 -0.93
CA ALA A 39 -3.64 22.52 0.36
C ALA A 39 -4.15 21.64 1.52
N LEU A 40 -5.46 21.33 1.52
CA LEU A 40 -6.07 20.45 2.51
C LEU A 40 -5.49 19.01 2.41
N ASN A 41 -5.35 18.50 1.19
CA ASN A 41 -4.78 17.17 0.97
C ASN A 41 -3.31 17.09 1.42
N GLN A 42 -2.51 18.11 1.12
CA GLN A 42 -1.14 18.19 1.59
C GLN A 42 -1.05 18.28 3.12
N SER A 43 -1.93 19.06 3.75
CA SER A 43 -2.00 19.15 5.22
C SER A 43 -2.34 17.80 5.86
N LYS A 44 -3.30 17.08 5.32
CA LYS A 44 -3.65 15.72 5.74
C LYS A 44 -2.45 14.77 5.63
N LEU A 45 -1.71 14.83 4.53
CA LEU A 45 -0.52 13.98 4.34
C LEU A 45 0.55 14.25 5.41
N ARG A 46 0.88 15.52 5.63
CA ARG A 46 1.84 15.93 6.67
C ARG A 46 1.41 15.44 8.05
N PHE A 47 0.12 15.58 8.37
CA PHE A 47 -0.45 15.11 9.63
C PHE A 47 -0.25 13.60 9.81
N PHE A 48 -0.63 12.78 8.83
CA PHE A 48 -0.45 11.32 8.91
C PHE A 48 1.01 10.91 8.96
N THR A 49 1.87 11.58 8.19
CA THR A 49 3.32 11.32 8.22
C THR A 49 3.90 11.62 9.60
N ASN A 50 3.57 12.77 10.19
CA ASN A 50 4.06 13.16 11.50
C ASN A 50 3.57 12.21 12.60
N ILE A 51 2.26 11.93 12.64
CA ILE A 51 1.67 11.00 13.61
C ILE A 51 2.34 9.61 13.52
N SER A 52 2.58 9.12 12.32
CA SER A 52 3.20 7.81 12.18
C SER A 52 4.65 7.79 12.65
N HIS A 53 5.40 8.88 12.47
CA HIS A 53 6.73 9.02 13.07
C HIS A 53 6.66 9.09 14.58
N GLU A 54 5.69 9.83 15.14
CA GLU A 54 5.48 9.95 16.57
C GLU A 54 5.04 8.62 17.22
N PHE A 55 4.29 7.78 16.52
CA PHE A 55 3.97 6.43 16.99
C PHE A 55 5.10 5.43 16.83
N ARG A 56 5.89 5.54 15.75
CA ARG A 56 6.99 4.59 15.48
C ARG A 56 8.06 4.64 16.57
N THR A 57 8.40 5.81 17.06
CA THR A 57 9.47 6.00 18.05
C THR A 57 9.17 5.28 19.37
N PRO A 58 8.05 5.53 20.10
CA PRO A 58 7.74 4.83 21.33
C PRO A 58 7.54 3.33 21.10
N LEU A 59 6.99 2.95 19.96
CA LEU A 59 6.77 1.55 19.64
C LEU A 59 8.07 0.78 19.40
N THR A 60 9.05 1.42 18.75
CA THR A 60 10.40 0.84 18.58
C THR A 60 11.07 0.64 19.95
N LEU A 61 10.90 1.59 20.88
CA LEU A 61 11.42 1.46 22.25
C LEU A 61 10.73 0.32 23.02
N ILE A 62 9.40 0.20 22.91
CA ILE A 62 8.65 -0.92 23.53
C ILE A 62 9.15 -2.25 22.97
N VAL A 63 9.26 -2.40 21.67
CA VAL A 63 9.76 -3.61 21.01
C VAL A 63 11.15 -3.96 21.53
N GLY A 64 12.09 -3.01 21.53
CA GLY A 64 13.46 -3.23 22.03
C GLY A 64 13.53 -3.64 23.49
N GLN A 65 12.71 -3.03 24.36
CA GLN A 65 12.64 -3.43 25.76
C GLN A 65 12.08 -4.86 25.94
N VAL A 66 11.04 -5.19 25.18
CA VAL A 66 10.43 -6.52 25.22
C VAL A 66 11.37 -7.58 24.65
N GLU A 67 12.12 -7.28 23.59
CA GLU A 67 13.18 -8.14 23.06
C GLU A 67 14.25 -8.45 24.11
N THR A 68 14.67 -7.44 24.86
CA THR A 68 15.61 -7.61 25.97
C THR A 68 15.03 -8.49 27.09
N LEU A 69 13.75 -8.30 27.43
CA LEU A 69 13.07 -9.13 28.41
C LEU A 69 12.95 -10.59 27.97
N LEU A 70 12.70 -10.88 26.68
CA LEU A 70 12.60 -12.22 26.14
C LEU A 70 13.94 -13.00 26.23
N GLN A 71 15.08 -12.32 26.35
CA GLN A 71 16.39 -12.93 26.53
C GLN A 71 16.66 -13.39 27.97
N VAL A 72 15.81 -12.98 28.94
CA VAL A 72 15.96 -13.37 30.36
C VAL A 72 15.50 -14.80 30.56
N GLN A 73 16.42 -15.67 30.94
CA GLN A 73 16.20 -17.12 31.07
C GLN A 73 15.38 -17.54 32.29
N THR A 74 15.06 -16.61 33.21
CA THR A 74 14.45 -16.91 34.52
C THR A 74 12.94 -16.69 34.57
N PHE A 75 12.29 -16.42 33.44
CA PHE A 75 10.84 -16.26 33.40
C PHE A 75 10.09 -17.58 33.57
N THR A 76 9.02 -17.55 34.40
CA THR A 76 8.04 -18.64 34.37
C THR A 76 7.38 -18.70 32.98
N PRO A 77 6.95 -19.89 32.52
CA PRO A 77 6.27 -20.02 31.23
C PRO A 77 5.10 -19.06 31.01
N ASN A 78 4.37 -18.76 32.09
CA ASN A 78 3.24 -17.82 32.04
C ASN A 78 3.70 -16.37 31.77
N ILE A 79 4.75 -15.91 32.44
CA ILE A 79 5.32 -14.57 32.22
C ILE A 79 5.92 -14.48 30.82
N TYR A 80 6.67 -15.49 30.39
CA TYR A 80 7.26 -15.56 29.05
C TYR A 80 6.17 -15.41 27.95
N ASN A 81 5.07 -16.18 28.08
CA ASN A 81 3.97 -16.12 27.12
C ASN A 81 3.29 -14.74 27.07
N LYS A 82 3.15 -14.07 28.22
CA LYS A 82 2.61 -12.70 28.28
C LYS A 82 3.55 -11.70 27.60
N VAL A 83 4.85 -11.75 27.88
CA VAL A 83 5.88 -10.91 27.25
C VAL A 83 5.92 -11.14 25.73
N LEU A 84 5.88 -12.39 25.31
CA LEU A 84 5.80 -12.77 23.89
C LEU A 84 4.53 -12.23 23.23
N GLY A 85 3.40 -12.22 23.92
CA GLY A 85 2.15 -11.62 23.45
C GLY A 85 2.28 -10.10 23.26
N ILE A 86 2.91 -9.40 24.19
CA ILE A 86 3.17 -7.95 24.08
C ILE A 86 4.08 -7.68 22.87
N TYR A 87 5.14 -8.47 22.70
CA TYR A 87 6.04 -8.37 21.57
C TYR A 87 5.31 -8.49 20.21
N LYS A 88 4.53 -9.57 20.06
CA LYS A 88 3.75 -9.84 18.83
C LYS A 88 2.78 -8.69 18.52
N ASN A 89 2.04 -8.21 19.53
CA ASN A 89 1.10 -7.10 19.36
C ASN A 89 1.81 -5.78 19.00
N SER A 90 2.98 -5.54 19.56
CA SER A 90 3.77 -4.35 19.25
C SER A 90 4.30 -4.38 17.82
N LEU A 91 4.75 -5.54 17.32
CA LEU A 91 5.14 -5.74 15.92
C LEU A 91 3.96 -5.52 14.97
N GLN A 92 2.80 -6.08 15.30
CA GLN A 92 1.57 -5.91 14.50
C GLN A 92 1.14 -4.44 14.43
N LEU A 93 1.20 -3.70 15.54
CA LEU A 93 0.88 -2.27 15.56
C LEU A 93 1.85 -1.46 14.69
N ARG A 94 3.15 -1.79 14.72
CA ARG A 94 4.17 -1.17 13.86
C ARG A 94 3.88 -1.40 12.37
N GLU A 95 3.43 -2.58 12.03
CA GLU A 95 3.05 -2.93 10.66
C GLU A 95 1.83 -2.14 10.20
N LEU A 96 0.76 -2.08 11.00
CA LEU A 96 -0.45 -1.30 10.71
C LEU A 96 -0.16 0.19 10.49
N ILE A 97 0.71 0.79 11.31
CA ILE A 97 1.13 2.19 11.13
C ILE A 97 1.86 2.37 9.80
N THR A 98 2.71 1.42 9.42
CA THR A 98 3.45 1.46 8.16
C THR A 98 2.51 1.31 6.97
N GLU A 99 1.56 0.39 7.02
CA GLU A 99 0.53 0.18 5.99
C GLU A 99 -0.35 1.42 5.81
N LEU A 100 -0.78 2.06 6.91
CA LEU A 100 -1.56 3.29 6.86
C LEU A 100 -0.82 4.41 6.13
N LEU A 101 0.48 4.56 6.39
CA LEU A 101 1.33 5.54 5.69
C LEU A 101 1.48 5.24 4.21
N ASP A 102 1.72 3.98 3.88
CA ASP A 102 1.90 3.55 2.49
C ASP A 102 0.59 3.72 1.70
N PHE A 103 -0.55 3.37 2.30
CA PHE A 103 -1.87 3.61 1.73
C PHE A 103 -2.09 5.10 1.42
N ARG A 104 -1.77 5.99 2.37
CA ARG A 104 -1.92 7.44 2.18
C ARG A 104 -1.01 8.00 1.09
N LYS A 105 0.24 7.51 0.99
CA LYS A 105 1.15 7.89 -0.11
C LYS A 105 0.62 7.44 -1.47
N GLN A 106 -0.02 6.28 -1.51
CA GLN A 106 -0.63 5.75 -2.73
C GLN A 106 -1.84 6.56 -3.16
N GLU A 107 -2.78 6.90 -2.24
CA GLU A 107 -3.95 7.73 -2.54
C GLU A 107 -3.59 9.07 -3.21
N GLN A 108 -2.43 9.61 -2.86
CA GLN A 108 -1.98 10.91 -3.36
C GLN A 108 -1.06 10.84 -4.59
N GLY A 109 -0.86 9.65 -5.15
CA GLY A 109 0.03 9.47 -6.29
C GLY A 109 1.52 9.72 -5.99
N HIS A 110 1.90 9.84 -4.71
CA HIS A 110 3.28 10.10 -4.29
C HIS A 110 4.13 8.82 -4.19
N MET A 111 3.54 7.66 -4.47
CA MET A 111 4.25 6.39 -4.44
C MET A 111 5.08 6.24 -5.71
N LYS A 112 6.39 6.35 -5.57
CA LYS A 112 7.33 6.07 -6.66
C LYS A 112 7.62 4.58 -6.72
N ILE A 113 7.20 3.93 -7.79
CA ILE A 113 7.52 2.53 -8.06
C ILE A 113 8.94 2.47 -8.64
N LYS A 114 9.79 1.61 -8.05
CA LYS A 114 11.18 1.40 -8.49
C LYS A 114 11.29 0.02 -9.11
N VAL A 115 11.11 -0.07 -10.42
CA VAL A 115 11.22 -1.32 -11.15
C VAL A 115 12.67 -1.65 -11.48
N SER A 116 13.03 -2.92 -11.32
CA SER A 116 14.28 -3.53 -11.75
C SER A 116 14.03 -4.96 -12.22
N GLN A 117 14.94 -5.50 -13.00
CA GLN A 117 14.84 -6.85 -13.54
C GLN A 117 15.22 -7.86 -12.45
N HIS A 118 14.36 -8.86 -12.24
CA HIS A 118 14.56 -9.90 -11.25
C HIS A 118 14.02 -11.24 -11.75
N ASN A 119 14.64 -12.32 -11.31
CA ASN A 119 14.11 -13.67 -11.50
C ASN A 119 12.89 -13.88 -10.58
N LEU A 120 11.70 -13.94 -11.19
CA LEU A 120 10.44 -14.07 -10.48
C LEU A 120 10.29 -15.43 -9.79
N VAL A 121 10.79 -16.48 -10.43
CA VAL A 121 10.69 -17.86 -9.88
C VAL A 121 11.50 -17.99 -8.59
N ASN A 122 12.73 -17.47 -8.58
CA ASN A 122 13.59 -17.47 -7.39
C ASN A 122 12.95 -16.64 -6.27
N PHE A 123 12.46 -15.45 -6.59
CA PHE A 123 11.76 -14.60 -5.63
C PHE A 123 10.54 -15.30 -5.00
N LEU A 124 9.70 -15.96 -5.80
CA LEU A 124 8.53 -16.67 -5.29
C LEU A 124 8.91 -17.92 -4.51
N TYR A 125 9.98 -18.61 -4.91
CA TYR A 125 10.48 -19.77 -4.19
C TYR A 125 11.04 -19.42 -2.80
N GLU A 126 11.77 -18.31 -2.69
CA GLU A 126 12.20 -17.78 -1.38
C GLU A 126 11.00 -17.49 -0.47
N ASN A 127 9.96 -16.87 -1.00
CA ASN A 127 8.71 -16.63 -0.26
C ASN A 127 8.01 -17.94 0.12
N TYR A 128 7.98 -18.93 -0.77
CA TYR A 128 7.46 -20.26 -0.46
C TYR A 128 8.20 -20.88 0.74
N LEU A 129 9.54 -20.84 0.76
CA LEU A 129 10.33 -21.38 1.88
C LEU A 129 10.03 -20.67 3.21
N LEU A 130 9.86 -19.34 3.20
CA LEU A 130 9.51 -18.58 4.41
C LEU A 130 8.17 -19.00 5.02
N PHE A 131 7.19 -19.34 4.19
CA PHE A 131 5.86 -19.73 4.66
C PHE A 131 5.71 -21.24 4.90
N LEU A 132 6.67 -22.07 4.45
CA LEU A 132 6.59 -23.52 4.53
C LEU A 132 6.48 -24.03 5.98
N GLU A 133 7.31 -23.50 6.89
CA GLU A 133 7.26 -23.86 8.31
C GLU A 133 5.93 -23.47 8.95
N TYR A 134 5.41 -22.27 8.63
CA TYR A 134 4.13 -21.79 9.14
C TYR A 134 2.95 -22.64 8.62
N ALA A 135 2.94 -22.99 7.35
CA ALA A 135 1.94 -23.88 6.77
C ALA A 135 2.01 -25.30 7.41
N SER A 136 3.21 -25.84 7.59
CA SER A 136 3.44 -27.13 8.23
C SER A 136 2.97 -27.16 9.68
N SER A 137 3.17 -26.10 10.44
CA SER A 137 2.69 -25.99 11.83
C SER A 137 1.15 -26.03 11.93
N LYS A 138 0.44 -25.68 10.84
CA LYS A 138 -1.01 -25.77 10.70
C LYS A 138 -1.49 -27.05 9.99
N GLN A 139 -0.59 -27.99 9.68
CA GLN A 139 -0.88 -29.22 8.93
C GLN A 139 -1.43 -28.95 7.52
N ILE A 140 -1.04 -27.84 6.89
CA ILE A 140 -1.43 -27.47 5.53
C ILE A 140 -0.39 -28.01 4.56
N ASN A 141 -0.85 -28.65 3.47
CA ASN A 141 0.02 -29.13 2.41
C ASN A 141 0.39 -27.97 1.46
N PHE A 142 1.61 -27.45 1.59
CA PHE A 142 2.06 -26.30 0.80
C PHE A 142 2.92 -26.75 -0.39
N LYS A 143 2.58 -26.33 -1.61
CA LYS A 143 3.21 -26.75 -2.86
C LYS A 143 3.70 -25.56 -3.67
N PHE A 144 4.81 -25.73 -4.37
CA PHE A 144 5.35 -24.78 -5.32
C PHE A 144 5.51 -25.45 -6.70
N ASN A 145 4.78 -24.95 -7.69
CA ASN A 145 4.76 -25.45 -9.05
C ASN A 145 5.25 -24.36 -10.01
N LYS A 146 6.17 -24.70 -10.88
CA LYS A 146 6.74 -23.78 -11.87
C LYS A 146 6.78 -24.42 -13.26
N GLN A 147 6.48 -23.65 -14.28
CA GLN A 147 6.59 -24.09 -15.68
C GLN A 147 8.03 -24.03 -16.18
N LYS A 148 8.82 -23.04 -15.70
CA LYS A 148 10.22 -22.81 -16.07
C LYS A 148 11.03 -22.49 -14.81
N ASP A 149 12.34 -22.73 -14.85
CA ASP A 149 13.26 -22.43 -13.75
C ASP A 149 13.66 -20.96 -13.70
N ASP A 150 13.62 -20.28 -14.83
CA ASP A 150 14.07 -18.91 -14.98
C ASP A 150 13.05 -18.09 -15.76
N ILE A 151 12.47 -17.07 -15.10
CA ILE A 151 11.53 -16.10 -15.69
C ILE A 151 11.92 -14.71 -15.20
N GLU A 152 12.60 -13.96 -16.07
CA GLU A 152 13.01 -12.59 -15.79
C GLU A 152 11.86 -11.60 -16.04
N VAL A 153 11.54 -10.79 -15.02
CA VAL A 153 10.46 -9.79 -15.08
C VAL A 153 10.91 -8.48 -14.46
N TRP A 154 10.42 -7.37 -14.98
CA TRP A 154 10.66 -6.04 -14.44
C TRP A 154 9.56 -5.69 -13.44
N TYR A 155 9.91 -5.56 -12.15
CA TYR A 155 8.97 -5.18 -11.10
C TYR A 155 9.67 -4.50 -9.92
N ASP A 156 8.88 -3.84 -9.07
CA ASP A 156 9.37 -3.33 -7.78
C ASP A 156 9.32 -4.46 -6.74
N GLN A 157 10.49 -5.01 -6.39
CA GLN A 157 10.62 -6.15 -5.50
C GLN A 157 9.98 -5.89 -4.12
N LYS A 158 10.09 -4.66 -3.59
CA LYS A 158 9.51 -4.31 -2.28
C LYS A 158 7.99 -4.31 -2.31
N GLN A 159 7.40 -3.80 -3.38
CA GLN A 159 5.94 -3.79 -3.52
C GLN A 159 5.41 -5.20 -3.81
N MET A 160 6.10 -5.96 -4.65
CA MET A 160 5.75 -7.35 -4.92
C MET A 160 5.84 -8.21 -3.65
N GLN A 161 6.86 -7.98 -2.80
CA GLN A 161 6.99 -8.67 -1.50
C GLN A 161 5.76 -8.45 -0.62
N LYS A 162 5.21 -7.22 -0.56
CA LYS A 162 3.99 -6.93 0.20
C LYS A 162 2.78 -7.68 -0.38
N VAL A 163 2.65 -7.69 -1.71
CA VAL A 163 1.56 -8.43 -2.38
C VAL A 163 1.61 -9.90 -2.05
N ILE A 164 2.77 -10.54 -2.26
CA ILE A 164 2.95 -11.97 -2.02
C ILE A 164 2.77 -12.33 -0.54
N ASN A 165 3.33 -11.54 0.38
CA ASN A 165 3.14 -11.75 1.82
C ASN A 165 1.64 -11.69 2.21
N ASN A 166 0.90 -10.72 1.70
CA ASN A 166 -0.53 -10.58 1.96
C ASN A 166 -1.34 -11.77 1.42
N LEU A 167 -1.04 -12.21 0.20
CA LEU A 167 -1.73 -13.35 -0.42
C LEU A 167 -1.42 -14.65 0.33
N LEU A 168 -0.15 -14.93 0.61
CA LEU A 168 0.26 -16.15 1.33
C LEU A 168 -0.22 -16.17 2.78
N SER A 169 -0.13 -15.05 3.49
CA SER A 169 -0.66 -14.92 4.85
C SER A 169 -2.17 -15.17 4.89
N ASN A 170 -2.93 -14.61 3.94
CA ASN A 170 -4.36 -14.85 3.82
C ASN A 170 -4.66 -16.31 3.47
N ALA A 171 -3.94 -16.91 2.53
CA ALA A 171 -4.09 -18.31 2.18
C ALA A 171 -3.89 -19.21 3.41
N VAL A 172 -2.77 -19.06 4.14
CA VAL A 172 -2.49 -19.86 5.34
C VAL A 172 -3.49 -19.58 6.48
N LYS A 173 -4.01 -18.35 6.60
CA LYS A 173 -4.98 -17.98 7.62
C LYS A 173 -6.35 -18.64 7.40
N HIS A 174 -6.78 -18.73 6.13
CA HIS A 174 -8.13 -19.19 5.78
C HIS A 174 -8.21 -20.64 5.32
N THR A 175 -7.07 -21.33 5.13
CA THR A 175 -7.02 -22.74 4.77
C THR A 175 -7.08 -23.62 6.02
N LYS A 176 -7.83 -24.71 5.94
CA LYS A 176 -7.97 -25.69 7.04
C LYS A 176 -6.79 -26.66 7.05
N ALA A 177 -6.61 -27.35 8.17
CA ALA A 177 -5.67 -28.45 8.26
C ALA A 177 -6.01 -29.53 7.21
N GLU A 178 -4.99 -30.18 6.67
CA GLU A 178 -5.01 -31.21 5.61
C GLU A 178 -5.38 -30.69 4.21
N ASP A 179 -5.81 -29.41 4.06
CA ASP A 179 -6.00 -28.80 2.75
C ASP A 179 -4.66 -28.42 2.09
N THR A 180 -4.73 -28.08 0.81
CA THR A 180 -3.54 -27.73 0.01
C THR A 180 -3.56 -26.27 -0.39
N ILE A 181 -2.44 -25.57 -0.20
CA ILE A 181 -2.12 -24.29 -0.82
C ILE A 181 -1.07 -24.54 -1.90
N SER A 182 -1.21 -23.95 -3.06
CA SER A 182 -0.20 -24.01 -4.11
C SER A 182 0.16 -22.64 -4.67
N ILE A 183 1.44 -22.42 -4.93
CA ILE A 183 1.91 -21.32 -5.74
C ILE A 183 2.22 -21.90 -7.11
N ASN A 184 1.52 -21.42 -8.15
CA ASN A 184 1.75 -21.84 -9.54
C ASN A 184 2.32 -20.66 -10.32
N VAL A 185 3.42 -20.87 -11.05
CA VAL A 185 4.08 -19.87 -11.88
C VAL A 185 4.13 -20.35 -13.31
N SER A 186 3.49 -19.63 -14.22
CA SER A 186 3.50 -19.94 -15.65
C SER A 186 3.76 -18.69 -16.48
N GLN A 187 4.30 -18.88 -17.68
CA GLN A 187 4.53 -17.81 -18.65
C GLN A 187 3.74 -18.09 -19.90
N GLU A 188 2.87 -17.11 -20.28
CA GLU A 188 2.09 -17.13 -21.50
C GLU A 188 2.48 -15.93 -22.38
N LYS A 189 3.14 -16.21 -23.52
CA LYS A 189 3.58 -15.18 -24.49
C LYS A 189 4.23 -13.96 -23.81
N ASP A 190 3.45 -12.90 -23.59
CA ASP A 190 3.94 -11.60 -23.12
C ASP A 190 3.66 -11.32 -21.62
N HIS A 191 3.10 -12.27 -20.89
CA HIS A 191 2.79 -12.09 -19.47
C HIS A 191 3.11 -13.34 -18.64
N VAL A 192 3.36 -13.11 -17.36
CA VAL A 192 3.57 -14.17 -16.39
C VAL A 192 2.39 -14.21 -15.44
N ILE A 193 1.89 -15.41 -15.18
CA ILE A 193 0.75 -15.66 -14.31
C ILE A 193 1.28 -16.26 -13.00
N ILE A 194 0.86 -15.68 -11.89
CA ILE A 194 1.07 -16.18 -10.54
C ILE A 194 -0.30 -16.50 -9.95
N GLU A 195 -0.51 -17.75 -9.57
CA GLU A 195 -1.73 -18.21 -8.91
C GLU A 195 -1.39 -18.73 -7.51
N ILE A 196 -2.19 -18.32 -6.52
CA ILE A 196 -2.06 -18.76 -5.13
C ILE A 196 -3.42 -19.27 -4.65
#